data_4dbf08a01d5bc92ba53ed4abb6812c59
#
_entry.id   4dbf08a01d5bc92ba53ed4abb6812c59
#
_cell.length_a   1.000
_cell.length_b   1.000
_cell.length_c   1.000
_cell.angle_alpha   90.00
_cell.angle_beta   90.00
_cell.angle_gamma   90.00
#
_symmetry.space_group_name_H-M   'P 1'
#
loop_
_entity.id
_entity.type
_entity.pdbx_description
1 polymer ?
#
loop_
_entity_poly.entity_id
_entity_poly.type
_entity_poly.pdbx_seq_one_letter_code
_entity_poly.pdbx_strand_id
1 'polypeptide(L)'
;MRCPFCHHQDDRVVDSRTSRESRAVRRRRECLRCGRRFTTYEYIEERTVQVLKRDGETEPFEHRKLLKSIEIASAKRPITPAGIETVVEDIERELDRRETSEITSAEIGDMVMQRLKERDQIAYVRYASVYRNFADVQEFEEELRELRELAALREVRRFQRELPLADDEEGASPEPPAAAAPGSS
;
A
#
# COMPACT_ATOMS: atom_id res chain seq x y z
N MET A 1 -18.75 27.19 19.17
CA MET A 1 -19.67 27.01 17.99
C MET A 1 -20.80 28.00 18.07
N ARG A 2 -21.40 28.44 16.94
CA ARG A 2 -22.47 29.45 16.96
C ARG A 2 -23.79 28.85 17.44
N CYS A 3 -24.38 29.44 18.51
CA CYS A 3 -25.65 28.99 19.05
C CYS A 3 -26.79 29.12 18.01
N PRO A 4 -27.56 28.06 17.70
CA PRO A 4 -28.64 28.13 16.69
C PRO A 4 -29.81 29.01 17.12
N PHE A 5 -29.91 29.39 18.40
CA PHE A 5 -31.05 30.17 18.95
C PHE A 5 -30.77 31.66 19.03
N CYS A 6 -29.54 32.05 19.43
CA CYS A 6 -29.24 33.48 19.66
C CYS A 6 -27.94 33.91 18.97
N HIS A 7 -27.35 33.07 18.19
CA HIS A 7 -26.12 33.28 17.36
C HIS A 7 -24.87 33.67 18.17
N HIS A 8 -24.88 33.53 19.50
CA HIS A 8 -23.72 33.75 20.35
C HIS A 8 -22.64 32.68 20.06
N GLN A 9 -21.34 33.04 20.15
CA GLN A 9 -20.26 32.16 19.76
C GLN A 9 -19.74 31.29 20.91
N ASP A 10 -19.96 31.70 22.15
CA ASP A 10 -19.44 30.99 23.31
C ASP A 10 -20.44 29.97 23.84
N ASP A 11 -19.98 28.75 23.97
CA ASP A 11 -20.72 27.62 24.49
C ASP A 11 -19.80 26.73 25.36
N ARG A 12 -20.39 25.93 26.24
CA ARG A 12 -19.71 24.87 26.98
C ARG A 12 -20.24 23.50 26.61
N VAL A 13 -19.35 22.50 26.57
CA VAL A 13 -19.75 21.10 26.39
C VAL A 13 -20.21 20.54 27.73
N VAL A 14 -21.45 20.06 27.80
CA VAL A 14 -22.05 19.48 29.01
C VAL A 14 -22.08 17.95 29.00
N ASP A 15 -22.03 17.33 27.82
CA ASP A 15 -21.97 15.88 27.67
C ASP A 15 -21.26 15.53 26.33
N SER A 16 -20.47 14.45 26.32
CA SER A 16 -19.77 13.97 25.13
C SER A 16 -19.86 12.45 25.09
N ARG A 17 -20.34 11.91 23.97
CA ARG A 17 -20.49 10.47 23.75
C ARG A 17 -20.04 10.10 22.34
N THR A 18 -19.31 9.01 22.22
CA THR A 18 -19.00 8.43 20.93
C THR A 18 -20.26 7.79 20.32
N SER A 19 -20.48 7.95 19.03
CA SER A 19 -21.57 7.26 18.32
C SER A 19 -21.34 5.75 18.33
N ARG A 20 -22.42 4.96 18.14
CA ARG A 20 -22.35 3.48 18.16
C ARG A 20 -21.37 2.90 17.16
N GLU A 21 -21.07 3.61 16.08
CA GLU A 21 -20.13 3.18 15.04
C GLU A 21 -18.72 3.78 15.19
N SER A 22 -18.44 4.45 16.33
CA SER A 22 -17.15 5.12 16.62
C SER A 22 -16.66 6.16 15.58
N ARG A 23 -17.49 6.49 14.57
CA ARG A 23 -17.17 7.43 13.48
C ARG A 23 -17.52 8.88 13.79
N ALA A 24 -18.24 9.15 14.87
CA ALA A 24 -18.64 10.50 15.26
C ALA A 24 -18.66 10.67 16.78
N VAL A 25 -18.36 11.88 17.23
CA VAL A 25 -18.54 12.29 18.62
C VAL A 25 -19.78 13.19 18.70
N ARG A 26 -20.78 12.73 19.45
CA ARG A 26 -21.95 13.53 19.78
C ARG A 26 -21.65 14.39 21.00
N ARG A 27 -21.71 15.71 20.84
CA ARG A 27 -21.55 16.67 21.98
C ARG A 27 -22.82 17.43 22.26
N ARG A 28 -23.23 17.43 23.52
CA ARG A 28 -24.30 18.27 24.00
C ARG A 28 -23.70 19.56 24.56
N ARG A 29 -24.08 20.69 23.98
CA ARG A 29 -23.53 22.01 24.28
C ARG A 29 -24.58 22.90 24.90
N GLU A 30 -24.18 23.85 25.76
CA GLU A 30 -25.02 24.84 26.39
C GLU A 30 -24.46 26.23 26.04
N CYS A 31 -25.31 27.09 25.50
CA CYS A 31 -24.91 28.44 25.14
C CYS A 31 -24.73 29.26 26.42
N LEU A 32 -23.61 29.98 26.55
CA LEU A 32 -23.33 30.80 27.73
C LEU A 32 -24.18 32.06 27.81
N ARG A 33 -24.79 32.51 26.70
CA ARG A 33 -25.65 33.70 26.68
C ARG A 33 -27.11 33.39 26.97
N CYS A 34 -27.71 32.40 26.27
CA CYS A 34 -29.15 32.14 26.40
C CYS A 34 -29.47 30.86 27.19
N GLY A 35 -28.49 30.10 27.68
CA GLY A 35 -28.65 28.88 28.48
C GLY A 35 -29.28 27.71 27.73
N ARG A 36 -29.68 27.89 26.47
CA ARG A 36 -30.29 26.81 25.69
C ARG A 36 -29.24 25.76 25.27
N ARG A 37 -29.69 24.50 25.28
CA ARG A 37 -28.87 23.36 24.92
C ARG A 37 -29.12 22.97 23.48
N PHE A 38 -28.02 22.63 22.76
CA PHE A 38 -28.06 22.10 21.41
C PHE A 38 -27.05 20.96 21.30
N THR A 39 -27.25 20.13 20.28
CA THR A 39 -26.37 18.96 20.02
C THR A 39 -25.62 19.18 18.76
N THR A 40 -24.32 18.84 18.76
CA THR A 40 -23.46 18.82 17.60
C THR A 40 -22.89 17.44 17.41
N TYR A 41 -22.57 17.09 16.16
CA TYR A 41 -21.84 15.90 15.80
C TYR A 41 -20.53 16.34 15.16
N GLU A 42 -19.44 15.76 15.62
CA GLU A 42 -18.12 15.94 15.03
C GLU A 42 -17.77 14.64 14.31
N TYR A 43 -17.53 14.74 13.03
CA TYR A 43 -17.11 13.63 12.18
C TYR A 43 -15.64 13.81 11.82
N ILE A 44 -14.94 12.70 11.63
CA ILE A 44 -13.63 12.71 10.96
C ILE A 44 -13.91 12.99 9.50
N GLU A 45 -13.34 14.06 8.97
CA GLU A 45 -13.39 14.34 7.55
C GLU A 45 -12.44 13.36 6.83
N GLU A 46 -13.02 12.39 6.15
CA GLU A 46 -12.26 11.46 5.31
C GLU A 46 -11.79 12.24 4.07
N ARG A 47 -10.49 12.32 3.89
CA ARG A 47 -9.91 12.92 2.67
C ARG A 47 -10.24 12.01 1.49
N THR A 48 -11.06 12.48 0.60
CA THR A 48 -11.34 11.80 -0.67
C THR A 48 -10.25 12.17 -1.66
N VAL A 49 -9.40 11.21 -2.03
CA VAL A 49 -8.40 11.39 -3.09
C VAL A 49 -9.12 11.58 -4.42
N GLN A 50 -8.77 12.63 -5.13
CA GLN A 50 -9.30 12.90 -6.47
C GLN A 50 -8.36 12.31 -7.52
N VAL A 51 -8.92 11.65 -8.53
CA VAL A 51 -8.18 11.05 -9.63
C VAL A 51 -8.34 11.90 -10.88
N LEU A 52 -7.24 12.48 -11.35
CA LEU A 52 -7.17 13.21 -12.60
C LEU A 52 -7.00 12.20 -13.75
N LYS A 53 -7.97 12.18 -14.65
CA LYS A 53 -7.95 11.35 -15.86
C LYS A 53 -7.14 11.99 -16.98
N ARG A 54 -6.85 11.21 -18.04
CA ARG A 54 -6.10 11.68 -19.22
C ARG A 54 -6.82 12.76 -20.02
N ASP A 55 -8.15 12.78 -19.98
CA ASP A 55 -9.01 13.80 -20.62
C ASP A 55 -9.13 15.10 -19.82
N GLY A 56 -8.48 15.15 -18.62
CA GLY A 56 -8.53 16.30 -17.73
C GLY A 56 -9.72 16.30 -16.76
N GLU A 57 -10.61 15.30 -16.83
CA GLU A 57 -11.69 15.17 -15.87
C GLU A 57 -11.16 14.65 -14.53
N THR A 58 -11.77 15.14 -13.45
CA THR A 58 -11.44 14.71 -12.08
C THR A 58 -12.61 13.94 -11.49
N GLU A 59 -12.33 12.76 -10.94
CA GLU A 59 -13.33 11.96 -10.24
C GLU A 59 -12.77 11.46 -8.89
N PRO A 60 -13.64 11.18 -7.90
CA PRO A 60 -13.17 10.58 -6.64
C PRO A 60 -12.59 9.20 -6.88
N PHE A 61 -11.54 8.85 -6.12
CA PHE A 61 -11.00 7.49 -6.11
C PHE A 61 -12.07 6.50 -5.65
N GLU A 62 -12.25 5.44 -6.40
CA GLU A 62 -13.19 4.37 -6.08
C GLU A 62 -12.47 3.02 -6.00
N HIS A 63 -12.43 2.42 -4.81
CA HIS A 63 -11.94 1.07 -4.56
C HIS A 63 -12.45 0.05 -5.60
N ARG A 64 -13.76 0.05 -5.85
CA ARG A 64 -14.40 -0.91 -6.77
C ARG A 64 -13.90 -0.78 -8.22
N LYS A 65 -13.60 0.41 -8.69
CA LYS A 65 -13.07 0.62 -10.06
C LYS A 65 -11.68 0.04 -10.17
N LEU A 66 -10.82 0.29 -9.17
CA LEU A 66 -9.48 -0.26 -9.12
C LEU A 66 -9.51 -1.78 -9.05
N LEU A 67 -10.28 -2.36 -8.12
CA LEU A 67 -10.45 -3.80 -7.97
C LEU A 67 -10.85 -4.45 -9.29
N LYS A 68 -11.90 -3.94 -9.94
CA LYS A 68 -12.41 -4.47 -11.21
C LYS A 68 -11.37 -4.42 -12.32
N SER A 69 -10.56 -3.37 -12.40
CA SER A 69 -9.51 -3.24 -13.41
C SER A 69 -8.44 -4.33 -13.26
N ILE A 70 -8.05 -4.64 -12.02
CA ILE A 70 -7.10 -5.70 -11.71
C ILE A 70 -7.71 -7.09 -11.93
N GLU A 71 -8.96 -7.31 -11.57
CA GLU A 71 -9.70 -8.57 -11.84
C GLU A 71 -9.71 -8.91 -13.33
N ILE A 72 -9.99 -7.93 -14.20
CA ILE A 72 -10.02 -8.12 -15.66
C ILE A 72 -8.64 -8.56 -16.17
N ALA A 73 -7.57 -7.91 -15.72
CA ALA A 73 -6.21 -8.26 -16.09
C ALA A 73 -5.80 -9.65 -15.58
N SER A 74 -6.26 -10.00 -14.37
CA SER A 74 -5.97 -11.26 -13.67
C SER A 74 -6.88 -12.43 -14.07
N ALA A 75 -7.83 -12.23 -14.99
CA ALA A 75 -8.77 -13.27 -15.39
C ALA A 75 -8.06 -14.53 -15.90
N LYS A 76 -8.43 -15.71 -15.34
CA LYS A 76 -7.81 -17.02 -15.62
C LYS A 76 -6.32 -17.10 -15.23
N ARG A 77 -5.86 -16.26 -14.32
CA ARG A 77 -4.52 -16.35 -13.73
C ARG A 77 -4.60 -16.94 -12.31
N PRO A 78 -3.52 -17.55 -11.79
CA PRO A 78 -3.49 -18.14 -10.45
C PRO A 78 -3.35 -17.06 -9.35
N ILE A 79 -4.07 -15.95 -9.48
CA ILE A 79 -4.17 -14.90 -8.48
C ILE A 79 -5.52 -15.05 -7.79
N THR A 80 -5.50 -15.27 -6.50
CA THR A 80 -6.74 -15.41 -5.72
C THR A 80 -7.46 -14.06 -5.58
N PRO A 81 -8.79 -14.04 -5.41
CA PRO A 81 -9.51 -12.80 -5.11
C PRO A 81 -8.92 -12.05 -3.92
N ALA A 82 -8.53 -12.74 -2.86
CA ALA A 82 -7.85 -12.15 -1.71
C ALA A 82 -6.49 -11.53 -2.09
N GLY A 83 -5.77 -12.14 -3.03
CA GLY A 83 -4.51 -11.60 -3.54
C GLY A 83 -4.71 -10.30 -4.33
N ILE A 84 -5.82 -10.18 -5.07
CA ILE A 84 -6.18 -8.95 -5.77
C ILE A 84 -6.57 -7.86 -4.76
N GLU A 85 -7.38 -8.22 -3.77
CA GLU A 85 -7.79 -7.31 -2.69
C GLU A 85 -6.56 -6.72 -1.95
N THR A 86 -5.59 -7.57 -1.63
CA THR A 86 -4.32 -7.12 -1.02
C THR A 86 -3.60 -6.09 -1.88
N VAL A 87 -3.61 -6.21 -3.21
CA VAL A 87 -3.00 -5.22 -4.11
C VAL A 87 -3.72 -3.88 -4.01
N VAL A 88 -5.05 -3.90 -3.97
CA VAL A 88 -5.88 -2.69 -3.85
C VAL A 88 -5.62 -2.00 -2.52
N GLU A 89 -5.68 -2.75 -1.40
CA GLU A 89 -5.41 -2.24 -0.06
C GLU A 89 -3.99 -1.64 0.08
N ASP A 90 -2.99 -2.25 -0.57
CA ASP A 90 -1.62 -1.75 -0.59
C ASP A 90 -1.53 -0.40 -1.30
N ILE A 91 -2.29 -0.22 -2.38
CA ILE A 91 -2.37 1.04 -3.12
C ILE A 91 -3.11 2.09 -2.30
N GLU A 92 -4.24 1.75 -1.69
CA GLU A 92 -5.00 2.66 -0.82
C GLU A 92 -4.15 3.16 0.34
N ARG A 93 -3.42 2.27 1.02
CA ARG A 93 -2.47 2.64 2.08
C ARG A 93 -1.35 3.57 1.59
N GLU A 94 -0.91 3.40 0.35
CA GLU A 94 0.08 4.30 -0.24
C GLU A 94 -0.53 5.66 -0.56
N LEU A 95 -1.77 5.71 -1.08
CA LEU A 95 -2.51 6.95 -1.32
C LEU A 95 -2.76 7.72 -0.02
N ASP A 96 -3.14 7.04 1.04
CA ASP A 96 -3.37 7.65 2.36
C ASP A 96 -2.10 8.28 2.95
N ARG A 97 -0.92 7.68 2.67
CA ARG A 97 0.37 8.22 3.10
C ARG A 97 0.82 9.44 2.29
N ARG A 98 0.33 9.57 1.07
CA ARG A 98 0.58 10.75 0.25
C ARG A 98 -0.32 11.86 0.78
N GLU A 99 0.24 12.91 1.33
CA GLU A 99 -0.53 14.06 1.82
C GLU A 99 -1.22 14.85 0.69
N THR A 100 -1.19 14.36 -0.55
CA THR A 100 -1.81 14.95 -1.72
C THR A 100 -3.27 14.55 -1.83
N SER A 101 -4.14 15.51 -2.09
CA SER A 101 -5.57 15.28 -2.33
C SER A 101 -5.87 14.88 -3.79
N GLU A 102 -4.88 14.88 -4.66
CA GLU A 102 -5.03 14.60 -6.09
C GLU A 102 -3.91 13.68 -6.59
N ILE A 103 -4.28 12.73 -7.45
CA ILE A 103 -3.35 11.79 -8.10
C ILE A 103 -3.81 11.56 -9.54
N THR A 104 -2.88 11.31 -10.45
CA THR A 104 -3.23 10.98 -11.83
C THR A 104 -3.61 9.50 -11.98
N SER A 105 -4.50 9.20 -12.93
CA SER A 105 -4.82 7.82 -13.29
C SER A 105 -3.60 7.04 -13.80
N ALA A 106 -2.62 7.73 -14.38
CA ALA A 106 -1.35 7.16 -14.81
C ALA A 106 -0.53 6.66 -13.62
N GLU A 107 -0.38 7.48 -12.57
CA GLU A 107 0.35 7.09 -11.35
C GLU A 107 -0.30 5.88 -10.66
N ILE A 108 -1.64 5.84 -10.59
CA ILE A 108 -2.35 4.65 -10.06
C ILE A 108 -2.05 3.43 -10.93
N GLY A 109 -2.08 3.58 -12.26
CA GLY A 109 -1.72 2.53 -13.21
C GLY A 109 -0.30 2.01 -12.98
N ASP A 110 0.67 2.88 -12.77
CA ASP A 110 2.06 2.52 -12.47
C ASP A 110 2.18 1.75 -11.15
N MET A 111 1.45 2.17 -10.11
CA MET A 111 1.41 1.43 -8.84
C MET A 111 0.85 0.01 -9.01
N VAL A 112 -0.22 -0.16 -9.80
CA VAL A 112 -0.78 -1.48 -10.10
C VAL A 112 0.23 -2.32 -10.88
N MET A 113 0.83 -1.77 -11.92
CA MET A 113 1.81 -2.45 -12.75
C MET A 113 3.01 -2.94 -11.94
N GLN A 114 3.54 -2.11 -11.04
CA GLN A 114 4.63 -2.49 -10.16
C GLN A 114 4.29 -3.72 -9.31
N ARG A 115 3.09 -3.77 -8.75
CA ARG A 115 2.63 -4.90 -7.90
C ARG A 115 2.32 -6.16 -8.70
N LEU A 116 1.73 -6.01 -9.89
CA LEU A 116 1.46 -7.14 -10.79
C LEU A 116 2.75 -7.73 -11.37
N LYS A 117 3.74 -6.91 -11.68
CA LYS A 117 5.07 -7.34 -12.18
C LYS A 117 5.76 -8.33 -11.23
N GLU A 118 5.48 -8.22 -9.94
CA GLU A 118 6.01 -9.12 -8.91
C GLU A 118 5.20 -10.40 -8.72
N ARG A 119 3.89 -10.34 -8.96
CA ARG A 119 2.95 -11.42 -8.67
C ARG A 119 2.68 -12.32 -9.87
N ASP A 120 2.41 -11.71 -11.03
CA ASP A 120 2.08 -12.45 -12.27
C ASP A 120 2.38 -11.60 -13.50
N GLN A 121 3.38 -12.01 -14.24
CA GLN A 121 3.84 -11.29 -15.44
C GLN A 121 2.80 -11.21 -16.56
N ILE A 122 1.92 -12.21 -16.68
CA ILE A 122 0.87 -12.19 -17.70
C ILE A 122 -0.24 -11.21 -17.33
N ALA A 123 -0.63 -11.16 -16.04
CA ALA A 123 -1.55 -10.14 -15.56
C ALA A 123 -0.98 -8.73 -15.72
N TYR A 124 0.33 -8.56 -15.46
CA TYR A 124 1.05 -7.31 -15.73
C TYR A 124 0.93 -6.90 -17.20
N VAL A 125 1.31 -7.79 -18.15
CA VAL A 125 1.28 -7.49 -19.58
C VAL A 125 -0.11 -7.10 -20.07
N ARG A 126 -1.14 -7.81 -19.59
CA ARG A 126 -2.54 -7.51 -19.92
C ARG A 126 -2.99 -6.16 -19.35
N TYR A 127 -2.58 -5.83 -18.14
CA TYR A 127 -2.86 -4.53 -17.54
C TYR A 127 -2.12 -3.42 -18.28
N ALA A 128 -0.83 -3.59 -18.54
CA ALA A 128 0.01 -2.64 -19.26
C ALA A 128 -0.52 -2.36 -20.67
N SER A 129 -1.04 -3.36 -21.38
CA SER A 129 -1.60 -3.20 -22.73
C SER A 129 -2.80 -2.24 -22.81
N VAL A 130 -3.49 -2.03 -21.68
CA VAL A 130 -4.63 -1.11 -21.58
C VAL A 130 -4.20 0.25 -21.03
N TYR A 131 -3.30 0.25 -20.04
CA TYR A 131 -2.95 1.46 -19.29
C TYR A 131 -1.73 2.20 -19.83
N ARG A 132 -0.71 1.48 -20.34
CA ARG A 132 0.35 2.10 -21.14
C ARG A 132 -0.15 2.27 -22.57
N ASN A 133 -0.10 3.48 -23.05
CA ASN A 133 -0.52 3.80 -24.41
C ASN A 133 0.69 3.53 -25.32
N PHE A 134 1.00 2.23 -25.59
CA PHE A 134 2.09 1.86 -26.48
C PHE A 134 1.88 2.50 -27.87
N ALA A 135 2.88 3.21 -28.36
CA ALA A 135 2.82 3.89 -29.63
C ALA A 135 2.87 2.89 -30.81
N ASP A 136 3.61 1.81 -30.61
CA ASP A 136 3.79 0.76 -31.63
C ASP A 136 4.09 -0.61 -30.98
N VAL A 137 4.25 -1.62 -31.85
CA VAL A 137 4.58 -2.99 -31.44
C VAL A 137 6.00 -3.09 -30.87
N GLN A 138 6.91 -2.23 -31.30
CA GLN A 138 8.31 -2.27 -30.89
C GLN A 138 8.45 -1.87 -29.42
N GLU A 139 7.73 -0.82 -29.00
CA GLU A 139 7.68 -0.39 -27.59
C GLU A 139 7.13 -1.51 -26.69
N PHE A 140 6.10 -2.23 -27.17
CA PHE A 140 5.55 -3.37 -26.45
C PHE A 140 6.54 -4.55 -26.37
N GLU A 141 7.30 -4.82 -27.44
CA GLU A 141 8.33 -5.87 -27.44
C GLU A 141 9.49 -5.54 -26.49
N GLU A 142 9.87 -4.27 -26.38
CA GLU A 142 10.88 -3.82 -25.41
C GLU A 142 10.44 -4.07 -23.97
N GLU A 143 9.20 -3.77 -23.63
CA GLU A 143 8.63 -4.04 -22.31
C GLU A 143 8.65 -5.55 -21.99
N LEU A 144 8.29 -6.39 -22.97
CA LEU A 144 8.36 -7.85 -22.81
C LEU A 144 9.79 -8.36 -22.62
N ARG A 145 10.77 -7.75 -23.28
CA ARG A 145 12.20 -8.09 -23.14
C ARG A 145 12.68 -7.76 -21.72
N GLU A 146 12.38 -6.56 -21.23
CA GLU A 146 12.72 -6.16 -19.86
C GLU A 146 12.12 -7.10 -18.81
N LEU A 147 10.87 -7.54 -19.00
CA LEU A 147 10.24 -8.51 -18.12
C LEU A 147 10.97 -9.85 -18.09
N ARG A 148 11.41 -10.35 -19.24
CA ARG A 148 12.18 -11.60 -19.33
C ARG A 148 13.52 -11.49 -18.63
N GLU A 149 14.23 -10.38 -18.83
CA GLU A 149 15.53 -10.14 -18.18
C GLU A 149 15.39 -10.07 -16.64
N LEU A 150 14.36 -9.39 -16.15
CA LEU A 150 14.07 -9.33 -14.71
C LEU A 150 13.70 -10.71 -14.15
N ALA A 151 12.96 -11.53 -14.90
CA ALA A 151 12.63 -12.90 -14.49
C ALA A 151 13.90 -13.76 -14.38
N ALA A 152 14.77 -13.70 -15.36
CA ALA A 152 16.05 -14.41 -15.36
C ALA A 152 16.93 -14.00 -14.17
N LEU A 153 17.03 -12.70 -13.88
CA LEU A 153 17.77 -12.20 -12.72
C LEU A 153 17.20 -12.68 -11.39
N ARG A 154 15.87 -12.82 -11.28
CA ARG A 154 15.22 -13.35 -10.07
C ARG A 154 15.51 -14.83 -9.87
N GLU A 155 15.52 -15.62 -10.93
CA GLU A 155 15.91 -17.03 -10.87
C GLU A 155 17.35 -17.19 -10.40
N VAL A 156 18.30 -16.45 -10.99
CA VAL A 156 19.71 -16.46 -10.56
C VAL A 156 19.86 -16.13 -9.08
N ARG A 157 19.17 -15.08 -8.60
CA ARG A 157 19.19 -14.71 -7.18
C ARG A 157 18.58 -15.78 -6.26
N ARG A 158 17.57 -16.50 -6.74
CA ARG A 158 16.97 -17.60 -6.00
C ARG A 158 17.97 -18.75 -5.84
N PHE A 159 18.64 -19.15 -6.92
CA PHE A 159 19.69 -20.17 -6.87
C PHE A 159 20.87 -19.77 -5.99
N GLN A 160 21.27 -18.50 -5.98
CA GLN A 160 22.34 -18.01 -5.11
C GLN A 160 21.97 -18.05 -3.61
N ARG A 161 20.70 -17.91 -3.25
CA ARG A 161 20.22 -18.06 -1.86
C ARG A 161 20.12 -19.50 -1.41
N GLU A 162 19.92 -20.43 -2.33
CA GLU A 162 19.79 -21.87 -2.04
C GLU A 162 21.14 -22.58 -1.97
N LEU A 163 22.25 -21.92 -2.37
CA LEU A 163 23.60 -22.45 -2.16
C LEU A 163 23.96 -22.32 -0.68
N PRO A 164 24.14 -23.44 0.06
CA PRO A 164 24.66 -23.36 1.41
C PRO A 164 26.05 -22.73 1.35
N LEU A 165 26.27 -21.70 2.15
CA LEU A 165 27.62 -21.24 2.43
C LEU A 165 28.34 -22.46 3.01
N ALA A 166 29.39 -22.94 2.35
CA ALA A 166 30.28 -23.93 2.94
C ALA A 166 30.80 -23.28 4.23
N ASP A 167 30.40 -23.84 5.37
CA ASP A 167 31.03 -23.50 6.65
C ASP A 167 32.51 -23.79 6.45
N ASP A 168 33.31 -22.73 6.40
CA ASP A 168 34.77 -22.84 6.50
C ASP A 168 35.04 -23.51 7.85
N GLU A 169 35.25 -24.83 7.79
CA GLU A 169 35.87 -25.54 8.89
C GLU A 169 37.29 -24.97 9.06
N GLU A 170 37.37 -23.88 9.80
CA GLU A 170 38.62 -23.32 10.28
C GLU A 170 39.25 -24.31 11.25
N GLY A 171 40.27 -24.98 10.68
CA GLY A 171 41.50 -25.43 11.33
C GLY A 171 41.44 -25.84 12.80
N ALA A 172 41.17 -27.09 13.07
CA ALA A 172 41.71 -27.72 14.29
C ALA A 172 43.25 -27.67 14.21
N SER A 173 43.85 -26.71 14.89
CA SER A 173 45.30 -26.69 15.12
C SER A 173 45.68 -27.94 15.92
N PRO A 174 46.68 -28.73 15.52
CA PRO A 174 47.14 -29.86 16.30
C PRO A 174 47.83 -29.39 17.58
N GLU A 175 47.36 -29.91 18.69
CA GLU A 175 47.94 -29.70 20.03
C GLU A 175 49.41 -30.21 20.05
N PRO A 176 50.38 -29.43 20.58
CA PRO A 176 51.77 -29.89 20.64
C PRO A 176 51.92 -31.04 21.64
N PRO A 177 52.81 -32.01 21.39
CA PRO A 177 52.99 -33.17 22.26
C PRO A 177 53.54 -32.73 23.62
N ALA A 178 52.93 -33.27 24.69
CA ALA A 178 53.34 -33.05 26.08
C ALA A 178 54.81 -33.47 26.31
N ALA A 179 55.60 -32.54 26.85
CA ALA A 179 56.98 -32.79 27.26
C ALA A 179 57.02 -33.74 28.43
N ALA A 180 57.82 -34.83 28.30
CA ALA A 180 58.07 -35.76 29.32
C ALA A 180 58.86 -35.13 30.47
N ALA A 181 58.40 -35.31 31.70
CA ALA A 181 59.11 -34.91 32.91
C ALA A 181 60.35 -35.82 33.21
N PRO A 182 61.48 -35.25 33.59
CA PRO A 182 62.62 -36.09 34.01
C PRO A 182 62.41 -36.66 35.40
N GLY A 183 62.63 -37.97 35.53
CA GLY A 183 62.66 -38.68 36.80
C GLY A 183 63.85 -38.23 37.69
N SER A 184 63.57 -38.06 38.94
CA SER A 184 64.57 -37.85 39.97
C SER A 184 64.81 -39.14 40.76
N SER A 185 66.07 -39.49 40.90
CA SER A 185 66.64 -40.43 41.78
C SER A 185 66.53 -39.97 43.21
#